data_82cc710f9534cce3c20e3e8124fb1cd4
#
_entry.id   82cc710f9534cce3c20e3e8124fb1cd4
#
_cell.length_a   1.000
_cell.length_b   1.000
_cell.length_c   1.000
_cell.angle_alpha   90.00
_cell.angle_beta   90.00
_cell.angle_gamma   90.00
#
_symmetry.space_group_name_H-M   'P 1'
#
loop_
_entity.id
_entity.type
_entity.pdbx_description
1 polymer ?
#
loop_
_entity_poly.entity_id
_entity_poly.type
_entity_poly.pdbx_seq_one_letter_code
_entity_poly.pdbx_strand_id
1 'polypeptide(L)'
;MSERSETTAMLSRLVERQLTSRHYYWASEVSFDKGTPQERRIDYVGFKPFTPNYAVNPTSVELGTFVCYEVKSCMSDFTSGNGLTFYGDVNYLVCPLSLYQQLKDQGTMLRSVNAVLCPSRSGLSLTPHPAFGYSPEKQSYRRRVASEMLWQIVQANHEREQS
;
A
#
# COMPACT_ATOMS: atom_id res chain seq x y z
N MET A 1 21.12 7.59 11.47
CA MET A 1 20.13 7.48 10.37
C MET A 1 19.76 8.88 9.87
N SER A 2 19.46 9.02 8.59
CA SER A 2 18.95 10.29 8.07
C SER A 2 17.51 10.51 8.53
N GLU A 3 17.08 11.76 8.57
CA GLU A 3 15.69 12.14 8.87
C GLU A 3 14.70 11.42 7.94
N ARG A 4 15.06 11.30 6.66
CA ARG A 4 14.28 10.55 5.67
C ARG A 4 14.08 9.08 6.08
N SER A 5 15.14 8.41 6.53
CA SER A 5 15.08 7.02 6.98
C SER A 5 14.24 6.85 8.22
N GLU A 6 14.34 7.79 9.16
CA GLU A 6 13.55 7.78 10.40
C GLU A 6 12.07 7.97 10.10
N THR A 7 11.75 8.91 9.22
CA THR A 7 10.38 9.16 8.77
C THR A 7 9.80 7.92 8.07
N THR A 8 10.56 7.32 7.15
CA THR A 8 10.13 6.10 6.47
C THR A 8 9.87 4.97 7.46
N ALA A 9 10.77 4.76 8.42
CA ALA A 9 10.61 3.73 9.44
C ALA A 9 9.36 3.96 10.31
N MET A 10 9.11 5.21 10.69
CA MET A 10 7.93 5.57 11.47
C MET A 10 6.65 5.30 10.69
N LEU A 11 6.57 5.73 9.44
CA LEU A 11 5.40 5.51 8.58
C LEU A 11 5.17 4.02 8.35
N SER A 12 6.23 3.25 8.10
CA SER A 12 6.15 1.80 7.90
C SER A 12 5.58 1.10 9.13
N ARG A 13 6.01 1.47 10.33
CA ARG A 13 5.44 0.90 11.56
C ARG A 13 3.93 1.18 11.69
N LEU A 14 3.48 2.35 11.28
CA LEU A 14 2.05 2.70 11.31
C LEU A 14 1.24 1.87 10.30
N VAL A 15 1.80 1.62 9.11
CA VAL A 15 1.18 0.74 8.11
C VAL A 15 1.05 -0.68 8.65
N GLU A 16 2.13 -1.24 9.18
CA GLU A 16 2.15 -2.59 9.73
C GLU A 16 1.15 -2.74 10.88
N ARG A 17 1.09 -1.75 11.75
CA ARG A 17 0.12 -1.71 12.85
C ARG A 17 -1.31 -1.70 12.33
N GLN A 18 -1.60 -0.91 11.30
CA GLN A 18 -2.93 -0.85 10.71
C GLN A 18 -3.32 -2.17 10.04
N LEU A 19 -2.42 -2.77 9.26
CA LEU A 19 -2.65 -4.06 8.61
C LEU A 19 -2.94 -5.16 9.64
N THR A 20 -2.14 -5.21 10.70
CA THR A 20 -2.29 -6.20 11.77
C THR A 20 -3.59 -5.99 12.55
N SER A 21 -3.91 -4.75 12.93
CA SER A 21 -5.11 -4.44 13.70
C SER A 21 -6.40 -4.70 12.92
N ARG A 22 -6.35 -4.59 11.59
CA ARG A 22 -7.48 -4.88 10.71
C ARG A 22 -7.53 -6.34 10.25
N HIS A 23 -6.64 -7.19 10.78
CA HIS A 23 -6.58 -8.62 10.48
C HIS A 23 -6.34 -8.96 9.01
N TYR A 24 -5.51 -8.16 8.32
CA TYR A 24 -5.04 -8.52 6.98
C TYR A 24 -3.90 -9.54 7.06
N TYR A 25 -3.86 -10.45 6.10
CA TYR A 25 -2.65 -11.22 5.79
C TYR A 25 -1.80 -10.34 4.91
N TRP A 26 -0.55 -10.06 5.31
CA TRP A 26 0.25 -9.06 4.60
C TRP A 26 1.72 -9.41 4.50
N ALA A 27 2.37 -8.78 3.52
CA ALA A 27 3.81 -8.80 3.38
C ALA A 27 4.29 -7.40 3.00
N SER A 28 5.55 -7.10 3.29
CA SER A 28 6.22 -5.91 2.79
C SER A 28 7.17 -6.25 1.66
N GLU A 29 7.52 -5.22 0.86
CA GLU A 29 8.44 -5.34 -0.27
C GLU A 29 8.04 -6.47 -1.23
N VAL A 30 6.79 -6.41 -1.69
CA VAL A 30 6.19 -7.42 -2.55
C VAL A 30 6.54 -7.12 -4.01
N SER A 31 7.25 -8.04 -4.67
CA SER A 31 7.70 -7.87 -6.06
C SER A 31 6.74 -8.49 -7.05
N PHE A 32 6.54 -7.79 -8.16
CA PHE A 32 5.78 -8.27 -9.32
C PHE A 32 6.68 -8.22 -10.55
N ASP A 33 6.52 -9.18 -11.45
CA ASP A 33 7.32 -9.30 -12.68
C ASP A 33 8.83 -9.35 -12.40
N LYS A 34 9.21 -9.99 -11.31
CA LYS A 34 10.59 -10.08 -10.82
C LYS A 34 11.52 -10.66 -11.89
N GLY A 35 12.67 -10.01 -12.08
CA GLY A 35 13.66 -10.41 -13.07
C GLY A 35 13.35 -9.96 -14.49
N THR A 36 12.33 -9.14 -14.69
CA THR A 36 11.98 -8.57 -16.00
C THR A 36 12.17 -7.05 -16.01
N PRO A 37 12.21 -6.40 -17.20
CA PRO A 37 12.26 -4.94 -17.27
C PRO A 37 11.03 -4.25 -16.69
N GLN A 38 9.93 -4.97 -16.50
CA GLN A 38 8.69 -4.46 -15.94
C GLN A 38 8.58 -4.69 -14.43
N GLU A 39 9.65 -5.14 -13.79
CA GLU A 39 9.63 -5.39 -12.34
C GLU A 39 9.17 -4.17 -11.56
N ARG A 40 8.24 -4.41 -10.65
CA ARG A 40 7.72 -3.42 -9.71
C ARG A 40 7.70 -4.01 -8.32
N ARG A 41 7.98 -3.17 -7.33
CA ARG A 41 7.91 -3.56 -5.92
C ARG A 41 6.95 -2.63 -5.21
N ILE A 42 6.00 -3.23 -4.50
CA ILE A 42 5.02 -2.51 -3.68
C ILE A 42 5.47 -2.61 -2.23
N ASP A 43 5.45 -1.51 -1.51
CA ASP A 43 5.96 -1.47 -0.12
C ASP A 43 5.19 -2.40 0.80
N TYR A 44 3.86 -2.43 0.70
CA TYR A 44 3.01 -3.36 1.48
C TYR A 44 1.83 -3.82 0.64
N VAL A 45 1.55 -5.12 0.69
CA VAL A 45 0.34 -5.70 0.12
C VAL A 45 -0.34 -6.54 1.20
N GLY A 46 -1.63 -6.28 1.43
CA GLY A 46 -2.45 -7.03 2.36
C GLY A 46 -3.62 -7.69 1.65
N PHE A 47 -4.09 -8.78 2.23
CA PHE A 47 -5.22 -9.56 1.73
C PHE A 47 -6.19 -9.86 2.85
N LYS A 48 -7.48 -9.75 2.54
CA LYS A 48 -8.56 -10.16 3.42
C LYS A 48 -9.60 -10.93 2.62
N PRO A 49 -9.91 -12.20 2.97
CA PRO A 49 -10.91 -12.97 2.23
C PRO A 49 -12.31 -12.34 2.39
N PHE A 50 -13.16 -12.59 1.41
CA PHE A 50 -14.53 -12.12 1.42
C PHE A 50 -15.37 -12.73 2.56
N THR A 51 -15.09 -13.99 2.87
CA THR A 51 -15.78 -14.73 3.95
C THR A 51 -14.89 -14.81 5.20
N PRO A 52 -15.47 -15.14 6.38
CA PRO A 52 -14.66 -15.39 7.57
C PRO A 52 -13.60 -16.48 7.34
N ASN A 53 -12.47 -16.39 8.04
CA ASN A 53 -11.31 -17.28 7.84
C ASN A 53 -11.64 -18.79 7.91
N TYR A 54 -12.65 -19.18 8.69
CA TYR A 54 -13.07 -20.58 8.82
C TYR A 54 -13.92 -21.08 7.64
N ALA A 55 -14.30 -20.19 6.74
CA ALA A 55 -15.17 -20.50 5.60
C ALA A 55 -14.52 -20.09 4.25
N VAL A 56 -13.19 -20.01 4.20
CA VAL A 56 -12.49 -19.58 2.98
C VAL A 56 -12.54 -20.69 1.93
N ASN A 57 -12.91 -20.30 0.72
CA ASN A 57 -12.94 -21.15 -0.46
C ASN A 57 -12.41 -20.32 -1.65
N PRO A 58 -12.26 -20.87 -2.87
CA PRO A 58 -11.75 -20.11 -4.02
C PRO A 58 -12.52 -18.82 -4.30
N THR A 59 -13.83 -18.83 -4.19
CA THR A 59 -14.66 -17.63 -4.38
C THR A 59 -14.34 -16.56 -3.33
N SER A 60 -14.12 -16.95 -2.08
CA SER A 60 -13.74 -16.04 -0.99
C SER A 60 -12.43 -15.33 -1.27
N VAL A 61 -11.49 -16.00 -1.96
CA VAL A 61 -10.21 -15.43 -2.37
C VAL A 61 -10.42 -14.45 -3.52
N GLU A 62 -11.14 -14.84 -4.57
CA GLU A 62 -11.39 -14.01 -5.74
C GLU A 62 -12.18 -12.73 -5.40
N LEU A 63 -13.14 -12.81 -4.49
CA LEU A 63 -13.95 -11.70 -4.03
C LEU A 63 -13.34 -10.98 -2.82
N GLY A 64 -12.18 -11.42 -2.34
CA GLY A 64 -11.48 -10.79 -1.24
C GLY A 64 -10.90 -9.43 -1.63
N THR A 65 -10.39 -8.71 -0.63
CA THR A 65 -9.82 -7.38 -0.82
C THR A 65 -8.31 -7.44 -0.74
N PHE A 66 -7.64 -6.94 -1.77
CA PHE A 66 -6.20 -6.68 -1.77
C PHE A 66 -5.97 -5.19 -1.58
N VAL A 67 -5.19 -4.84 -0.57
CA VAL A 67 -4.82 -3.45 -0.27
C VAL A 67 -3.33 -3.26 -0.54
N CYS A 68 -2.99 -2.16 -1.22
CA CYS A 68 -1.61 -1.79 -1.49
C CYS A 68 -1.29 -0.47 -0.78
N TYR A 69 -0.10 -0.39 -0.19
CA TYR A 69 0.42 0.81 0.46
C TYR A 69 1.76 1.16 -0.17
N GLU A 70 1.93 2.40 -0.54
CA GLU A 70 3.21 2.99 -0.94
C GLU A 70 3.59 4.08 0.06
N VAL A 71 4.80 4.01 0.60
CA VAL A 71 5.30 4.91 1.63
C VAL A 71 6.26 5.92 1.02
N LYS A 72 5.99 7.20 1.19
CA LYS A 72 6.85 8.30 0.73
C LYS A 72 7.12 9.26 1.87
N SER A 73 8.40 9.50 2.13
CA SER A 73 8.83 10.33 3.27
C SER A 73 8.94 11.82 2.95
N CYS A 74 9.18 12.18 1.69
CA CYS A 74 9.38 13.57 1.27
C CYS A 74 9.13 13.71 -0.23
N MET A 75 9.15 14.96 -0.71
CA MET A 75 8.89 15.26 -2.13
C MET A 75 9.93 14.62 -3.06
N SER A 76 11.21 14.61 -2.70
CA SER A 76 12.24 13.98 -3.54
C SER A 76 12.04 12.47 -3.65
N ASP A 77 11.56 11.84 -2.59
CA ASP A 77 11.20 10.43 -2.59
C ASP A 77 9.98 10.17 -3.49
N PHE A 78 8.98 11.02 -3.40
CA PHE A 78 7.77 10.93 -4.23
C PHE A 78 8.09 11.11 -5.72
N THR A 79 8.94 12.07 -6.06
CA THR A 79 9.28 12.40 -7.46
C THR A 79 10.36 11.50 -8.05
N SER A 80 10.97 10.61 -7.28
CA SER A 80 12.04 9.71 -7.76
C SER A 80 11.60 8.78 -8.89
N GLY A 81 10.29 8.62 -9.08
CA GLY A 81 9.72 7.71 -10.07
C GLY A 81 9.72 6.25 -9.65
N ASN A 82 10.27 5.93 -8.48
CA ASN A 82 10.27 4.58 -7.94
C ASN A 82 9.04 4.36 -7.06
N GLY A 83 8.44 3.19 -7.14
CA GLY A 83 7.22 2.88 -6.42
C GLY A 83 5.99 3.51 -7.09
N LEU A 84 5.00 3.88 -6.31
CA LEU A 84 3.69 4.37 -6.77
C LEU A 84 2.99 3.35 -7.67
N THR A 85 3.19 2.07 -7.35
CA THR A 85 2.56 0.95 -8.03
C THR A 85 1.34 0.50 -7.23
N PHE A 86 0.17 0.64 -7.84
CA PHE A 86 -1.10 0.42 -7.18
C PHE A 86 -1.91 -0.66 -7.92
N TYR A 87 -1.76 -1.91 -7.48
CA TYR A 87 -2.42 -3.08 -8.09
C TYR A 87 -3.61 -3.60 -7.29
N GLY A 88 -3.89 -3.00 -6.13
CA GLY A 88 -4.94 -3.47 -5.23
C GLY A 88 -6.34 -3.03 -5.60
N ASP A 89 -7.30 -3.67 -4.95
CA ASP A 89 -8.69 -3.21 -4.94
C ASP A 89 -8.79 -1.87 -4.20
N VAL A 90 -7.94 -1.68 -3.19
CA VAL A 90 -7.80 -0.44 -2.42
C VAL A 90 -6.32 -0.08 -2.37
N ASN A 91 -6.01 1.18 -2.65
CA ASN A 91 -4.63 1.64 -2.73
C ASN A 91 -4.45 2.92 -1.91
N TYR A 92 -3.40 2.95 -1.10
CA TYR A 92 -3.08 4.08 -0.23
C TYR A 92 -1.67 4.60 -0.48
N LEU A 93 -1.55 5.92 -0.57
CA LEU A 93 -0.28 6.62 -0.41
C LEU A 93 -0.14 6.98 1.08
N VAL A 94 1.00 6.66 1.67
CA VAL A 94 1.30 6.96 3.08
C VAL A 94 2.44 7.96 3.14
N CYS A 95 2.21 9.11 3.75
CA CYS A 95 3.21 10.18 3.79
C CYS A 95 2.97 11.12 4.96
N PRO A 96 3.97 11.96 5.33
CA PRO A 96 3.75 13.03 6.31
C PRO A 96 2.70 14.03 5.82
N LEU A 97 1.99 14.67 6.74
CA LEU A 97 0.98 15.67 6.42
C LEU A 97 1.57 16.83 5.59
N SER A 98 2.82 17.20 5.85
CA SER A 98 3.52 18.25 5.09
C SER A 98 3.64 17.89 3.61
N LEU A 99 3.97 16.64 3.28
CA LEU A 99 4.04 16.18 1.90
C LEU A 99 2.65 16.18 1.26
N TYR A 100 1.64 15.70 1.99
CA TYR A 100 0.26 15.73 1.50
C TYR A 100 -0.17 17.15 1.12
N GLN A 101 0.11 18.13 1.97
CA GLN A 101 -0.23 19.54 1.72
C GLN A 101 0.52 20.08 0.51
N GLN A 102 1.80 19.76 0.35
CA GLN A 102 2.58 20.15 -0.84
C GLN A 102 1.98 19.57 -2.12
N LEU A 103 1.64 18.30 -2.13
CA LEU A 103 1.01 17.65 -3.29
C LEU A 103 -0.33 18.29 -3.62
N LYS A 104 -1.11 18.62 -2.61
CA LYS A 104 -2.39 19.32 -2.76
C LYS A 104 -2.22 20.70 -3.38
N ASP A 105 -1.30 21.49 -2.84
CA ASP A 105 -1.05 22.85 -3.30
C ASP A 105 -0.52 22.89 -4.74
N GLN A 106 0.24 21.87 -5.13
CA GLN A 106 0.75 21.72 -6.49
C GLN A 106 -0.27 21.14 -7.48
N GLY A 107 -1.44 20.70 -6.98
CA GLY A 107 -2.46 20.05 -7.80
C GLY A 107 -2.01 18.74 -8.40
N THR A 108 -1.11 18.02 -7.73
CA THR A 108 -0.58 16.74 -8.21
C THR A 108 -1.69 15.69 -8.30
N MET A 109 -1.86 15.08 -9.46
CA MET A 109 -2.86 14.03 -9.63
C MET A 109 -2.36 12.69 -9.07
N LEU A 110 -3.14 12.11 -8.14
CA LEU A 110 -2.86 10.80 -7.54
C LEU A 110 -3.78 9.76 -8.18
N ARG A 111 -3.30 9.15 -9.25
CA ARG A 111 -4.06 8.13 -9.98
C ARG A 111 -4.07 6.81 -9.22
N SER A 112 -5.21 6.15 -9.20
CA SER A 112 -5.42 4.84 -8.56
C SER A 112 -5.27 4.85 -7.03
N VAL A 113 -5.15 6.00 -6.40
CA VAL A 113 -5.06 6.15 -4.95
C VAL A 113 -6.44 6.45 -4.39
N ASN A 114 -6.90 5.62 -3.46
CA ASN A 114 -8.21 5.80 -2.81
C ASN A 114 -8.17 6.87 -1.72
N ALA A 115 -7.07 6.93 -0.98
CA ALA A 115 -6.86 7.94 0.04
C ALA A 115 -5.37 8.10 0.32
N VAL A 116 -5.00 9.26 0.86
CA VAL A 116 -3.66 9.51 1.39
C VAL A 116 -3.74 9.35 2.91
N LEU A 117 -2.90 8.49 3.47
CA LEU A 117 -2.85 8.25 4.90
C LEU A 117 -1.69 9.01 5.50
N CYS A 118 -1.98 9.84 6.48
CA CYS A 118 -0.96 10.60 7.21
C CYS A 118 -1.00 10.24 8.70
N PRO A 119 0.13 10.35 9.41
CA PRO A 119 0.12 10.14 10.85
C PRO A 119 -0.94 11.01 11.54
N SER A 120 -1.66 10.41 12.49
CA SER A 120 -2.59 11.13 13.32
C SER A 120 -1.85 12.16 14.21
N ARG A 121 -2.61 13.07 14.81
CA ARG A 121 -2.03 14.08 15.69
C ARG A 121 -1.24 13.47 16.86
N SER A 122 -1.67 12.31 17.36
CA SER A 122 -0.96 11.57 18.39
C SER A 122 0.27 10.80 17.88
N GLY A 123 0.40 10.61 16.58
CA GLY A 123 1.45 9.80 15.96
C GLY A 123 1.27 8.29 16.15
N LEU A 124 0.11 7.83 16.62
CA LEU A 124 -0.14 6.43 16.95
C LEU A 124 -0.93 5.67 15.88
N SER A 125 -1.50 6.38 14.92
CA SER A 125 -2.31 5.78 13.86
C SER A 125 -2.20 6.59 12.57
N LEU A 126 -2.82 6.09 11.51
CA LEU A 126 -2.91 6.77 10.23
C LEU A 126 -4.32 7.35 10.05
N THR A 127 -4.37 8.61 9.62
CA THR A 127 -5.62 9.34 9.33
C THR A 127 -5.79 9.48 7.84
N PRO A 128 -6.94 9.10 7.25
CA PRO A 128 -7.18 9.24 5.83
C PRO A 128 -7.48 10.69 5.44
N HIS A 129 -6.94 11.09 4.30
CA HIS A 129 -7.22 12.36 3.63
C HIS A 129 -7.63 12.09 2.19
N PRO A 130 -8.51 12.93 1.58
CA PRO A 130 -8.93 12.74 0.21
C PRO A 130 -7.76 12.74 -0.77
N ALA A 131 -7.76 11.80 -1.71
CA ALA A 131 -6.83 11.81 -2.84
C ALA A 131 -7.30 12.81 -3.90
N PHE A 132 -6.34 13.52 -4.52
CA PHE A 132 -6.65 14.50 -5.55
C PHE A 132 -6.98 13.81 -6.87
N GLY A 133 -7.93 14.37 -7.61
CA GLY A 133 -8.37 13.81 -8.88
C GLY A 133 -9.12 12.50 -8.75
N TYR A 134 -9.42 12.09 -7.52
CA TYR A 134 -10.23 10.92 -7.28
C TYR A 134 -11.70 11.25 -7.60
N SER A 135 -12.29 10.45 -8.47
CA SER A 135 -13.74 10.46 -8.69
C SER A 135 -14.30 9.19 -8.05
N PRO A 136 -15.37 9.28 -7.25
CA PRO A 136 -16.05 8.09 -6.73
C PRO A 136 -16.48 7.11 -7.82
N GLU A 137 -16.67 7.62 -9.03
CA GLU A 137 -17.05 6.83 -10.22
C GLU A 137 -15.85 6.03 -10.78
N LYS A 138 -14.63 6.41 -10.41
CA LYS A 138 -13.41 5.71 -10.81
C LYS A 138 -12.84 4.96 -9.62
N GLN A 139 -13.58 3.99 -9.14
CA GLN A 139 -13.08 3.12 -8.07
C GLN A 139 -11.81 2.41 -8.53
N SER A 140 -10.86 2.27 -7.62
CA SER A 140 -9.72 1.40 -7.85
C SER A 140 -10.24 -0.01 -8.09
N TYR A 141 -9.59 -0.72 -8.97
CA TYR A 141 -9.85 -2.12 -9.19
C TYR A 141 -8.53 -2.87 -9.23
N ARG A 142 -8.58 -4.10 -8.80
CA ARG A 142 -7.42 -4.97 -8.80
C ARG A 142 -6.92 -5.18 -10.23
N ARG A 143 -5.63 -4.94 -10.44
CA ARG A 143 -5.01 -5.02 -11.78
C ARG A 143 -4.29 -6.34 -12.04
N ARG A 144 -4.20 -7.18 -11.02
CA ARG A 144 -3.61 -8.52 -11.09
C ARG A 144 -4.60 -9.51 -10.55
N VAL A 145 -4.57 -10.73 -11.05
CA VAL A 145 -5.48 -11.78 -10.56
C VAL A 145 -5.18 -12.12 -9.10
N ALA A 146 -6.19 -12.54 -8.36
CA ALA A 146 -6.09 -12.80 -6.92
C ALA A 146 -5.00 -13.84 -6.60
N SER A 147 -4.92 -14.90 -7.38
CA SER A 147 -3.92 -15.96 -7.17
C SER A 147 -2.49 -15.45 -7.30
N GLU A 148 -2.21 -14.54 -8.26
CA GLU A 148 -0.89 -13.92 -8.39
C GLU A 148 -0.57 -13.04 -7.19
N MET A 149 -1.50 -12.16 -6.81
CA MET A 149 -1.28 -11.26 -5.69
C MET A 149 -1.06 -12.01 -4.38
N LEU A 150 -1.86 -13.04 -4.14
CA LEU A 150 -1.73 -13.87 -2.94
C LEU A 150 -0.41 -14.63 -2.94
N TRP A 151 -0.01 -15.20 -4.10
CA TRP A 151 1.28 -15.87 -4.25
C TRP A 151 2.46 -14.94 -3.95
N GLN A 152 2.42 -13.70 -4.44
CA GLN A 152 3.50 -12.74 -4.20
C GLN A 152 3.60 -12.34 -2.71
N ILE A 153 2.48 -12.29 -2.00
CA ILE A 153 2.49 -12.10 -0.53
C ILE A 153 3.20 -13.28 0.15
N VAL A 154 2.85 -14.50 -0.23
CA VAL A 154 3.47 -15.72 0.32
C VAL A 154 4.96 -15.76 0.02
N GLN A 155 5.34 -15.46 -1.22
CA GLN A 155 6.74 -15.47 -1.65
C GLN A 155 7.57 -14.41 -0.92
N ALA A 156 7.07 -13.19 -0.77
CA ALA A 156 7.77 -12.12 -0.06
C ALA A 156 8.03 -12.50 1.40
N ASN A 157 7.06 -13.10 2.07
CA ASN A 157 7.23 -13.57 3.45
C ASN A 157 8.21 -14.72 3.54
N HIS A 158 8.16 -15.66 2.60
CA HIS A 158 9.10 -16.79 2.54
C HIS A 158 10.55 -16.31 2.36
N GLU A 159 10.78 -15.42 1.42
CA GLU A 159 12.12 -14.85 1.18
C GLU A 159 12.67 -14.13 2.41
N ARG A 160 11.81 -13.45 3.15
CA ARG A 160 12.21 -12.77 4.39
C ARG A 160 12.60 -13.74 5.48
N GLU A 161 11.88 -14.86 5.64
CA GLU A 161 12.19 -15.88 6.62
C GLU A 161 13.53 -16.59 6.32
N GLN A 162 13.99 -16.56 5.06
CA GLN A 162 15.23 -17.17 4.62
C GLN A 162 16.44 -16.22 4.76
N SER A 163 16.24 -14.95 5.00
CA SER A 163 17.30 -13.94 5.07
C SER A 163 17.91 -13.74 6.47
#